data_5e73b2e574d8b9c9ac7af17249ca8fc4
#
_entry.id   5e73b2e574d8b9c9ac7af17249ca8fc4
#
_cell.length_a   1.000
_cell.length_b   1.000
_cell.length_c   1.000
_cell.angle_alpha   90.00
_cell.angle_beta   90.00
_cell.angle_gamma   90.00
#
_symmetry.space_group_name_H-M   'P 1'
#
loop_
_entity.id
_entity.type
_entity.pdbx_description
1 polymer ?
#
loop_
_entity_poly.entity_id
_entity_poly.type
_entity_poly.pdbx_seq_one_letter_code
_entity_poly.pdbx_strand_id
1 'polypeptide(L)'
;MVLAIACGGHDVTPPVTTPSDITSMNVGEVRLLNPTDIPNGINLQASTSARDYLIVVGNTSSQHDVPANFVVKADKSTTGVFALEAAADLAAQSRFQLNQISLARTPQEVFESRVRAFERTRLSLRSRSTSLGSTGISARRSAQVAAASVPVVGQVVNINIPNGNPAPGEDLCSDFFPTQAVVASVSNKAILMVDTLDGPPSTLFTQAQMDSITSEFDNTTYPTDAAYFNTPTDVDGNSRIIMLFSGEINKLTPPAAPGSNSGFIGGFFFAGDFFPPVATSQADGCAESNQAEVFYLLSPDPTGRFGNIRTTSSVRQGTRGTIAHEFQHMINAGNRFQNPQVSAFEATWLDEALAHFAEDAVGRVQRGFGDLQALTFSDLLPCNTPCSQANDFNAFFFQNLARLTYWMDKDNTYSPMSNLADTSLAVRGAAWAIVRYAADNYSAGLPRAFTHALVAGPDTGFRNFNAATKVPLDTVVKGWLVSMYADHLGVTGLDAKYQYRSYNFRNVMPPVAKSVLSQSVATYPLHVQSIGTGSDNISATNISGTGSFFRLTVAAGAGAKNVKVLDTSGNNASFSGEHVYVLRVQ
;
A
#
# COMPACT_ATOMS: atom_id res chain seq x y z
N MET A 1 -9.13 56.17 13.90
CA MET A 1 -7.72 55.85 13.63
C MET A 1 -7.59 54.33 13.71
N VAL A 2 -7.76 53.66 12.58
CA VAL A 2 -7.75 52.20 12.46
C VAL A 2 -6.40 51.83 11.86
N LEU A 3 -5.58 51.10 12.64
CA LEU A 3 -4.32 50.56 12.18
C LEU A 3 -4.61 49.30 11.37
N ALA A 4 -4.37 49.32 10.08
CA ALA A 4 -4.32 48.12 9.26
C ALA A 4 -2.93 47.49 9.40
N ILE A 5 -2.85 46.29 9.99
CA ILE A 5 -1.64 45.46 9.97
C ILE A 5 -1.66 44.65 8.68
N ALA A 6 -0.78 45.03 7.76
CA ALA A 6 -0.51 44.24 6.56
C ALA A 6 0.37 43.04 6.94
N CYS A 7 -0.19 41.84 6.90
CA CYS A 7 0.59 40.58 6.90
C CYS A 7 1.21 40.44 5.50
N GLY A 8 2.49 40.79 5.37
CA GLY A 8 3.30 40.44 4.21
C GLY A 8 3.57 38.95 4.18
N GLY A 9 2.86 38.19 3.36
CA GLY A 9 3.23 36.85 2.99
C GLY A 9 4.51 36.89 2.17
N HIS A 10 5.60 36.36 2.73
CA HIS A 10 6.77 36.05 1.92
C HIS A 10 6.46 34.78 1.11
N ASP A 11 6.00 34.98 -0.13
CA ASP A 11 6.13 33.96 -1.17
C ASP A 11 7.62 33.73 -1.41
N VAL A 12 8.17 32.71 -0.76
CA VAL A 12 9.48 32.21 -1.09
C VAL A 12 9.33 31.31 -2.32
N THR A 13 9.17 31.95 -3.48
CA THR A 13 9.46 31.27 -4.75
C THR A 13 10.93 30.85 -4.70
N PRO A 14 11.25 29.56 -4.82
CA PRO A 14 12.66 29.15 -4.93
C PRO A 14 13.26 29.89 -6.12
N PRO A 15 14.52 30.36 -6.02
CA PRO A 15 15.16 31.05 -7.11
C PRO A 15 15.12 30.19 -8.36
N VAL A 16 14.51 30.68 -9.42
CA VAL A 16 14.59 30.10 -10.76
C VAL A 16 16.05 30.23 -11.20
N THR A 17 16.85 29.22 -10.89
CA THR A 17 18.18 29.12 -11.44
C THR A 17 18.04 28.77 -12.92
N THR A 18 18.59 29.59 -13.76
CA THR A 18 18.67 29.36 -15.22
C THR A 18 19.21 27.97 -15.50
N PRO A 19 18.52 27.15 -16.31
CA PRO A 19 18.76 25.71 -16.45
C PRO A 19 20.11 25.30 -17.07
N SER A 20 20.93 26.21 -17.49
CA SER A 20 22.14 25.93 -18.28
C SER A 20 23.37 25.45 -17.47
N ASP A 21 23.31 25.41 -16.14
CA ASP A 21 24.51 25.16 -15.35
C ASP A 21 24.28 24.11 -14.24
N ILE A 22 24.22 22.83 -14.63
CA ILE A 22 24.38 21.71 -13.66
C ILE A 22 25.87 21.50 -13.34
N THR A 23 26.70 22.41 -13.73
CA THR A 23 28.16 22.32 -13.66
C THR A 23 28.71 22.36 -12.24
N SER A 24 27.92 22.74 -11.22
CA SER A 24 28.40 22.92 -9.84
C SER A 24 27.46 22.36 -8.77
N MET A 25 27.03 21.09 -8.91
CA MET A 25 26.27 20.43 -7.85
C MET A 25 27.17 20.02 -6.69
N ASN A 26 26.68 20.23 -5.46
CA ASN A 26 27.27 19.64 -4.25
C ASN A 26 26.85 18.17 -4.11
N VAL A 27 27.64 17.38 -3.37
CA VAL A 27 27.22 16.03 -2.99
C VAL A 27 25.94 16.11 -2.17
N GLY A 28 24.97 15.27 -2.48
CA GLY A 28 23.65 15.27 -1.85
C GLY A 28 22.66 16.27 -2.43
N GLU A 29 23.09 17.17 -3.33
CA GLU A 29 22.19 18.10 -4.00
C GLU A 29 21.33 17.36 -5.03
N VAL A 30 20.02 17.64 -5.00
CA VAL A 30 19.05 17.15 -5.99
C VAL A 30 18.53 18.34 -6.81
N ARG A 31 18.63 18.25 -8.13
CA ARG A 31 18.04 19.22 -9.05
C ARG A 31 16.93 18.61 -9.85
N LEU A 32 15.85 19.37 -9.96
CA LEU A 32 14.70 19.04 -10.81
C LEU A 32 14.82 19.87 -12.09
N LEU A 33 14.71 19.19 -13.22
CA LEU A 33 14.82 19.78 -14.55
C LEU A 33 13.64 19.33 -15.41
N ASN A 34 13.07 20.26 -16.17
CA ASN A 34 12.16 19.88 -17.24
C ASN A 34 12.99 19.63 -18.51
N PRO A 35 12.73 18.58 -19.28
CA PRO A 35 13.47 18.33 -20.53
C PRO A 35 13.47 19.51 -21.50
N THR A 36 12.38 20.28 -21.55
CA THR A 36 12.29 21.51 -22.36
C THR A 36 13.22 22.62 -21.91
N ASP A 37 13.62 22.65 -20.63
CA ASP A 37 14.49 23.67 -20.06
C ASP A 37 15.97 23.36 -20.28
N ILE A 38 16.27 22.14 -20.75
CA ILE A 38 17.63 21.65 -21.02
C ILE A 38 17.82 21.25 -22.49
N PRO A 39 17.59 22.15 -23.45
CA PRO A 39 17.60 21.81 -24.88
C PRO A 39 18.94 21.22 -25.38
N ASN A 40 20.03 21.54 -24.71
CA ASN A 40 21.36 21.00 -25.01
C ASN A 40 21.74 19.81 -24.14
N GLY A 41 20.81 19.30 -23.31
CA GLY A 41 21.04 18.23 -22.37
C GLY A 41 21.67 18.71 -21.04
N ILE A 42 21.99 17.74 -20.20
CA ILE A 42 22.56 17.92 -18.86
C ILE A 42 24.07 17.87 -18.97
N ASN A 43 24.75 18.98 -18.72
CA ASN A 43 26.22 19.03 -18.74
C ASN A 43 26.79 18.74 -17.36
N LEU A 44 27.41 17.57 -17.20
CA LEU A 44 28.10 17.15 -16.01
C LEU A 44 29.58 17.52 -16.12
N GLN A 45 30.07 18.33 -15.19
CA GLN A 45 31.38 18.96 -15.26
C GLN A 45 32.56 17.96 -15.19
N ALA A 46 33.60 18.25 -15.95
CA ALA A 46 34.92 17.66 -15.73
C ALA A 46 35.38 17.86 -14.29
N SER A 47 36.10 16.89 -13.75
CA SER A 47 36.58 16.95 -12.38
C SER A 47 37.94 16.24 -12.25
N THR A 48 38.76 16.73 -11.33
CA THR A 48 40.01 16.07 -10.92
C THR A 48 39.78 14.83 -10.06
N SER A 49 38.60 14.70 -9.45
CA SER A 49 38.14 13.51 -8.72
C SER A 49 36.95 12.86 -9.44
N ALA A 50 36.74 11.56 -9.25
CA ALA A 50 35.56 10.88 -9.78
C ALA A 50 34.30 11.44 -9.15
N ARG A 51 33.23 11.55 -9.93
CA ARG A 51 31.90 11.99 -9.49
C ARG A 51 30.85 11.04 -9.99
N ASP A 52 29.92 10.68 -9.10
CA ASP A 52 28.78 9.85 -9.43
C ASP A 52 27.49 10.64 -9.40
N TYR A 53 26.70 10.44 -10.41
CA TYR A 53 25.38 11.05 -10.56
C TYR A 53 24.30 9.98 -10.76
N LEU A 54 23.20 10.13 -10.05
CA LEU A 54 21.95 9.47 -10.38
C LEU A 54 21.11 10.43 -11.24
N ILE A 55 20.58 9.92 -12.33
CA ILE A 55 19.63 10.62 -13.19
C ILE A 55 18.34 9.80 -13.17
N VAL A 56 17.25 10.40 -12.73
CA VAL A 56 15.94 9.76 -12.72
C VAL A 56 15.06 10.48 -13.73
N VAL A 57 14.51 9.75 -14.67
CA VAL A 57 13.45 10.25 -15.55
C VAL A 57 12.14 9.76 -14.98
N GLY A 58 11.30 10.67 -14.47
CA GLY A 58 10.05 10.34 -13.79
C GLY A 58 8.84 10.82 -14.56
N ASN A 59 7.80 9.98 -14.64
CA ASN A 59 6.49 10.37 -15.14
C ASN A 59 5.57 10.69 -13.94
N THR A 60 5.34 11.98 -13.70
CA THR A 60 4.53 12.47 -12.57
C THR A 60 3.13 12.90 -12.99
N SER A 61 2.64 12.41 -14.13
CA SER A 61 1.27 12.69 -14.58
C SER A 61 0.26 12.34 -13.49
N SER A 62 -0.72 13.21 -13.29
CA SER A 62 -1.88 12.97 -12.42
C SER A 62 -3.01 12.20 -13.11
N GLN A 63 -2.77 11.67 -14.31
CA GLN A 63 -3.69 10.77 -15.00
C GLN A 63 -3.22 9.33 -14.78
N HIS A 64 -4.18 8.41 -14.64
CA HIS A 64 -3.88 7.01 -14.42
C HIS A 64 -3.28 6.35 -15.68
N ASP A 65 -2.27 5.54 -15.48
CA ASP A 65 -1.72 4.60 -16.47
C ASP A 65 -1.28 5.22 -17.81
N VAL A 66 -0.92 6.51 -17.82
CA VAL A 66 -0.44 7.19 -19.03
C VAL A 66 1.04 6.86 -19.27
N PRO A 67 1.39 6.26 -20.42
CA PRO A 67 2.79 6.00 -20.74
C PRO A 67 3.49 7.24 -21.28
N ALA A 68 4.76 7.40 -20.92
CA ALA A 68 5.68 8.37 -21.47
C ALA A 68 6.90 7.65 -22.06
N ASN A 69 7.10 7.78 -23.35
CA ASN A 69 8.19 7.15 -24.10
C ASN A 69 9.33 8.13 -24.30
N PHE A 70 10.56 7.73 -23.99
CA PHE A 70 11.73 8.57 -24.13
C PHE A 70 12.99 7.78 -24.47
N VAL A 71 14.05 8.50 -24.87
CA VAL A 71 15.37 7.96 -25.12
C VAL A 71 16.38 8.75 -24.29
N VAL A 72 17.17 8.05 -23.50
CA VAL A 72 18.35 8.64 -22.83
C VAL A 72 19.57 8.44 -23.68
N LYS A 73 20.24 9.53 -24.01
CA LYS A 73 21.50 9.52 -24.77
C LYS A 73 22.61 10.13 -23.91
N ALA A 74 23.68 9.37 -23.67
CA ALA A 74 24.79 9.82 -22.84
C ALA A 74 26.13 9.77 -23.59
N ASP A 75 27.01 10.73 -23.31
CA ASP A 75 28.39 10.68 -23.78
C ASP A 75 29.14 9.52 -23.12
N LYS A 76 30.09 8.94 -23.86
CA LYS A 76 30.95 7.86 -23.32
C LYS A 76 31.67 8.30 -22.05
N SER A 77 31.58 7.48 -21.02
CA SER A 77 32.38 7.57 -19.79
C SER A 77 33.34 6.40 -19.71
N THR A 78 34.48 6.60 -19.05
CA THR A 78 35.35 5.47 -18.73
C THR A 78 34.80 4.78 -17.47
N THR A 79 34.65 3.46 -17.53
CA THR A 79 34.12 2.65 -16.45
C THR A 79 34.94 2.78 -15.16
N GLY A 80 34.36 3.39 -14.14
CA GLY A 80 34.80 3.21 -12.76
C GLY A 80 33.93 2.13 -12.12
N VAL A 81 34.51 1.03 -11.67
CA VAL A 81 33.82 0.03 -10.87
C VAL A 81 33.74 0.57 -9.44
N PHE A 82 32.59 1.01 -9.01
CA PHE A 82 32.36 1.31 -7.59
C PHE A 82 31.70 0.12 -6.93
N ALA A 83 32.33 -0.41 -5.88
CA ALA A 83 31.70 -1.33 -4.96
C ALA A 83 30.63 -0.55 -4.17
N LEU A 84 29.39 -0.55 -4.64
CA LEU A 84 28.26 -0.23 -3.80
C LEU A 84 27.88 -1.49 -3.04
N GLU A 85 27.81 -1.35 -1.74
CA GLU A 85 27.11 -2.23 -0.80
C GLU A 85 28.03 -2.97 0.18
N ALA A 86 27.92 -2.47 1.43
CA ALA A 86 28.18 -3.34 2.56
C ALA A 86 27.09 -4.43 2.56
N ALA A 87 27.48 -5.67 2.33
CA ALA A 87 26.58 -6.81 2.46
C ALA A 87 26.04 -6.83 3.90
N ALA A 88 24.72 -6.75 4.05
CA ALA A 88 24.06 -7.02 5.32
C ALA A 88 24.52 -8.41 5.81
N ASP A 89 24.69 -8.55 7.11
CA ASP A 89 25.23 -9.76 7.73
C ASP A 89 24.47 -11.03 7.28
N LEU A 90 25.08 -11.78 6.37
CA LEU A 90 24.51 -12.97 5.74
C LEU A 90 24.32 -14.14 6.72
N ALA A 91 24.97 -14.11 7.88
CA ALA A 91 24.93 -15.21 8.84
C ALA A 91 23.57 -15.34 9.55
N ALA A 92 22.81 -14.26 9.70
CA ALA A 92 21.47 -14.27 10.28
C ALA A 92 20.41 -14.81 9.30
N GLN A 93 20.67 -14.77 7.99
CA GLN A 93 19.69 -15.08 6.94
C GLN A 93 19.48 -16.59 6.72
N SER A 94 20.42 -17.44 7.11
CA SER A 94 20.36 -18.89 6.83
C SER A 94 19.28 -19.66 7.64
N ARG A 95 18.63 -19.01 8.59
CA ARG A 95 17.66 -19.63 9.50
C ARG A 95 16.21 -19.24 9.23
N PHE A 96 15.97 -18.36 8.28
CA PHE A 96 14.62 -17.84 8.00
C PHE A 96 14.16 -18.29 6.61
N GLN A 97 13.12 -19.13 6.56
CA GLN A 97 12.44 -19.45 5.30
C GLN A 97 11.38 -18.37 5.05
N LEU A 98 11.69 -17.45 4.15
CA LEU A 98 10.72 -16.53 3.59
C LEU A 98 9.83 -17.29 2.61
N ASN A 99 8.53 -17.08 2.67
CA ASN A 99 7.60 -17.65 1.72
C ASN A 99 7.90 -17.09 0.31
N GLN A 100 7.98 -17.96 -0.69
CA GLN A 100 8.06 -17.51 -2.07
C GLN A 100 6.69 -17.01 -2.52
N ILE A 101 6.64 -15.81 -3.10
CA ILE A 101 5.45 -15.22 -3.68
C ILE A 101 5.62 -15.20 -5.19
N SER A 102 4.59 -15.62 -5.92
CA SER A 102 4.57 -15.53 -7.39
C SER A 102 4.22 -14.11 -7.84
N LEU A 103 4.82 -13.64 -8.93
CA LEU A 103 4.41 -12.40 -9.63
C LEU A 103 3.03 -12.51 -10.30
N ALA A 104 2.54 -13.73 -10.52
CA ALA A 104 1.19 -13.92 -11.00
C ALA A 104 0.18 -13.42 -9.96
N ARG A 105 -0.94 -12.85 -10.44
CA ARG A 105 -2.06 -12.46 -9.55
C ARG A 105 -2.39 -13.61 -8.63
N THR A 106 -2.44 -13.34 -7.34
CA THR A 106 -2.96 -14.30 -6.39
C THR A 106 -4.47 -14.38 -6.49
N PRO A 107 -5.10 -15.49 -6.10
CA PRO A 107 -6.56 -15.57 -5.99
C PRO A 107 -7.16 -14.44 -5.15
N GLN A 108 -6.48 -14.02 -4.07
CA GLN A 108 -6.90 -12.90 -3.21
C GLN A 108 -7.06 -11.60 -4.01
N GLU A 109 -6.05 -11.23 -4.78
CA GLU A 109 -6.07 -9.98 -5.53
C GLU A 109 -7.11 -9.95 -6.64
N VAL A 110 -7.31 -11.08 -7.33
CA VAL A 110 -8.36 -11.19 -8.35
C VAL A 110 -9.75 -11.07 -7.71
N PHE A 111 -9.93 -11.67 -6.55
CA PHE A 111 -11.18 -11.63 -5.81
C PHE A 111 -11.47 -10.22 -5.27
N GLU A 112 -10.55 -9.62 -4.53
CA GLU A 112 -10.69 -8.27 -3.97
C GLU A 112 -10.96 -7.24 -5.07
N SER A 113 -10.29 -7.36 -6.22
CA SER A 113 -10.52 -6.43 -7.33
C SER A 113 -11.98 -6.43 -7.79
N ARG A 114 -12.60 -7.59 -7.83
CA ARG A 114 -14.02 -7.73 -8.21
C ARG A 114 -14.93 -7.12 -7.15
N VAL A 115 -14.66 -7.40 -5.87
CA VAL A 115 -15.42 -6.82 -4.75
C VAL A 115 -15.33 -5.30 -4.78
N ARG A 116 -14.12 -4.73 -4.83
CA ARG A 116 -13.91 -3.28 -4.86
C ARG A 116 -14.49 -2.62 -6.12
N ALA A 117 -14.39 -3.26 -7.29
CA ALA A 117 -15.02 -2.77 -8.51
C ALA A 117 -16.55 -2.76 -8.40
N PHE A 118 -17.15 -3.80 -7.83
CA PHE A 118 -18.59 -3.86 -7.57
C PHE A 118 -19.01 -2.73 -6.63
N GLU A 119 -18.36 -2.57 -5.48
CA GLU A 119 -18.66 -1.53 -4.50
C GLU A 119 -18.64 -0.12 -5.12
N ARG A 120 -17.63 0.18 -5.92
CA ARG A 120 -17.50 1.50 -6.57
C ARG A 120 -18.52 1.75 -7.68
N THR A 121 -18.95 0.73 -8.39
CA THR A 121 -19.78 0.89 -9.58
C THR A 121 -21.27 0.64 -9.31
N ARG A 122 -21.61 -0.19 -8.32
CA ARG A 122 -22.97 -0.64 -8.06
C ARG A 122 -23.57 -0.08 -6.77
N LEU A 123 -22.72 0.21 -5.77
CA LEU A 123 -23.15 0.78 -4.51
C LEU A 123 -22.99 2.30 -4.53
N SER A 124 -24.08 3.01 -4.67
CA SER A 124 -24.08 4.48 -4.70
C SER A 124 -24.27 5.06 -3.30
N LEU A 125 -23.33 5.88 -2.90
CA LEU A 125 -23.43 6.76 -1.74
C LEU A 125 -24.11 8.06 -2.21
N ARG A 126 -25.41 8.20 -2.01
CA ARG A 126 -26.14 9.38 -2.47
C ARG A 126 -25.72 10.61 -1.65
N SER A 127 -25.06 11.56 -2.31
CA SER A 127 -24.72 12.86 -1.71
C SER A 127 -26.01 13.58 -1.28
N ARG A 128 -26.06 14.04 -0.05
CA ARG A 128 -27.20 14.82 0.46
C ARG A 128 -26.99 16.29 0.14
N SER A 129 -28.06 16.95 -0.32
CA SER A 129 -28.12 18.41 -0.34
C SER A 129 -27.89 18.95 1.07
N THR A 130 -26.96 19.89 1.22
CA THR A 130 -26.56 20.55 2.47
C THR A 130 -27.67 21.34 3.17
N SER A 131 -28.91 21.25 2.71
CA SER A 131 -30.07 21.98 3.27
C SER A 131 -30.71 21.32 4.49
N LEU A 132 -30.27 20.12 4.90
CA LEU A 132 -30.77 19.45 6.10
C LEU A 132 -29.71 19.58 7.21
N GLY A 133 -30.00 20.47 8.18
CA GLY A 133 -29.17 20.65 9.37
C GLY A 133 -28.91 19.35 10.14
N SER A 134 -28.21 19.44 11.28
CA SER A 134 -27.71 18.37 12.14
C SER A 134 -28.66 17.21 12.47
N THR A 135 -29.95 17.32 12.16
CA THR A 135 -30.96 16.27 12.24
C THR A 135 -30.76 15.14 11.23
N GLY A 136 -29.93 15.34 10.18
CA GLY A 136 -29.67 14.33 9.14
C GLY A 136 -28.80 13.16 9.59
N ILE A 137 -27.89 13.36 10.54
CA ILE A 137 -27.04 12.30 11.12
C ILE A 137 -27.90 11.42 12.06
N SER A 138 -28.81 12.03 12.78
CA SER A 138 -29.77 11.33 13.63
C SER A 138 -30.75 10.47 12.83
N ALA A 139 -31.10 10.84 11.58
CA ALA A 139 -32.05 10.10 10.76
C ALA A 139 -31.45 8.81 10.13
N ARG A 140 -30.14 8.73 9.92
CA ARG A 140 -29.48 7.44 9.59
C ARG A 140 -29.41 6.53 10.81
N ARG A 141 -29.20 7.09 12.00
CA ARG A 141 -29.28 6.34 13.25
C ARG A 141 -30.68 5.87 13.60
N SER A 142 -31.72 6.56 13.18
CA SER A 142 -33.11 6.18 13.47
C SER A 142 -33.73 5.21 12.45
N ALA A 143 -33.09 5.00 11.29
CA ALA A 143 -33.37 3.86 10.41
C ALA A 143 -32.53 2.62 10.78
N GLN A 144 -31.68 2.72 11.81
CA GLN A 144 -30.96 1.58 12.36
C GLN A 144 -31.98 0.59 12.94
N VAL A 145 -31.77 -0.67 12.61
CA VAL A 145 -32.33 -1.82 13.30
C VAL A 145 -32.18 -1.57 14.81
N ALA A 146 -33.24 -1.90 15.57
CA ALA A 146 -33.13 -1.86 17.05
C ALA A 146 -31.86 -2.58 17.45
N ALA A 147 -31.02 -1.93 18.27
CA ALA A 147 -29.68 -2.40 18.61
C ALA A 147 -29.69 -3.92 18.80
N ALA A 148 -28.95 -4.63 17.96
CA ALA A 148 -28.89 -6.08 18.02
C ALA A 148 -28.33 -6.47 19.39
N SER A 149 -29.00 -7.36 20.10
CA SER A 149 -28.46 -7.89 21.36
C SER A 149 -27.16 -8.62 21.04
N VAL A 150 -26.11 -8.36 21.82
CA VAL A 150 -24.85 -9.11 21.70
C VAL A 150 -25.16 -10.60 21.90
N PRO A 151 -24.89 -11.47 20.91
CA PRO A 151 -25.16 -12.88 21.06
C PRO A 151 -24.24 -13.53 22.09
N VAL A 152 -24.68 -14.61 22.71
CA VAL A 152 -23.92 -15.34 23.73
C VAL A 152 -23.18 -16.53 23.11
N VAL A 153 -22.06 -16.91 23.71
CA VAL A 153 -21.29 -18.11 23.28
C VAL A 153 -22.19 -19.35 23.27
N GLY A 154 -22.11 -20.11 22.17
CA GLY A 154 -22.96 -21.28 21.91
C GLY A 154 -24.26 -20.96 21.17
N GLN A 155 -24.64 -19.70 21.05
CA GLN A 155 -25.81 -19.30 20.25
C GLN A 155 -25.56 -19.58 18.76
N VAL A 156 -26.60 -20.07 18.06
CA VAL A 156 -26.60 -20.22 16.61
C VAL A 156 -27.30 -19.00 16.00
N VAL A 157 -26.66 -18.37 15.00
CA VAL A 157 -27.11 -17.17 14.32
C VAL A 157 -27.20 -17.44 12.82
N ASN A 158 -28.24 -16.97 12.15
CA ASN A 158 -28.30 -16.97 10.69
C ASN A 158 -27.42 -15.83 10.16
N ILE A 159 -26.64 -16.12 9.13
CA ILE A 159 -25.73 -15.15 8.49
C ILE A 159 -25.62 -15.47 6.99
N ASN A 160 -25.49 -14.45 6.17
CA ASN A 160 -25.32 -14.56 4.73
C ASN A 160 -23.87 -14.32 4.36
N ILE A 161 -23.29 -15.19 3.52
CA ILE A 161 -21.93 -15.03 3.01
C ILE A 161 -22.04 -14.57 1.55
N PRO A 162 -21.46 -13.40 1.16
CA PRO A 162 -21.43 -13.01 -0.25
C PRO A 162 -20.79 -14.11 -1.10
N ASN A 163 -21.45 -14.49 -2.20
CA ASN A 163 -20.86 -15.44 -3.13
C ASN A 163 -19.68 -14.80 -3.85
N GLY A 164 -18.52 -15.03 -3.32
CA GLY A 164 -17.30 -14.33 -3.64
C GLY A 164 -16.68 -14.65 -4.99
N ASN A 165 -17.37 -15.35 -5.88
CA ASN A 165 -16.89 -15.60 -7.24
C ASN A 165 -17.88 -15.11 -8.28
N PRO A 166 -18.28 -13.81 -8.24
CA PRO A 166 -19.25 -13.30 -9.21
C PRO A 166 -18.66 -13.38 -10.61
N ALA A 167 -19.40 -13.98 -11.53
CA ALA A 167 -19.10 -13.83 -12.94
C ALA A 167 -19.25 -12.35 -13.35
N PRO A 168 -18.60 -11.89 -14.42
CA PRO A 168 -18.76 -10.52 -14.88
C PRO A 168 -20.24 -10.18 -15.10
N GLY A 169 -20.77 -9.23 -14.33
CA GLY A 169 -22.17 -8.79 -14.40
C GLY A 169 -23.10 -9.37 -13.32
N GLU A 170 -22.63 -10.27 -12.47
CA GLU A 170 -23.38 -10.71 -11.29
C GLU A 170 -23.48 -9.61 -10.23
N ASP A 171 -24.58 -9.61 -9.50
CA ASP A 171 -24.86 -8.66 -8.46
C ASP A 171 -24.57 -9.27 -7.09
N LEU A 172 -23.44 -8.89 -6.49
CA LEU A 172 -23.04 -9.37 -5.16
C LEU A 172 -24.09 -9.10 -4.07
N CYS A 173 -25.00 -8.15 -4.28
CA CYS A 173 -26.07 -7.87 -3.33
C CYS A 173 -27.28 -8.80 -3.44
N SER A 174 -27.31 -9.68 -4.45
CA SER A 174 -28.36 -10.68 -4.64
C SER A 174 -27.85 -12.11 -4.71
N ASP A 175 -26.52 -12.29 -4.58
CA ASP A 175 -25.89 -13.61 -4.65
C ASP A 175 -25.10 -13.89 -3.36
N PHE A 176 -25.81 -14.45 -2.39
CA PHE A 176 -25.27 -14.83 -1.10
C PHE A 176 -25.54 -16.30 -0.81
N PHE A 177 -24.66 -16.88 -0.02
CA PHE A 177 -24.82 -18.20 0.55
C PHE A 177 -25.38 -18.08 1.97
N PRO A 178 -26.65 -18.40 2.23
CA PRO A 178 -27.21 -18.36 3.57
C PRO A 178 -26.68 -19.54 4.40
N THR A 179 -26.20 -19.27 5.60
CA THR A 179 -25.71 -20.29 6.53
C THR A 179 -26.10 -19.98 7.97
N GLN A 180 -25.76 -20.90 8.86
CA GLN A 180 -25.84 -20.73 10.30
C GLN A 180 -24.43 -20.76 10.89
N ALA A 181 -24.15 -19.89 11.84
CA ALA A 181 -22.88 -19.84 12.53
C ALA A 181 -23.05 -19.97 14.03
N VAL A 182 -22.16 -20.69 14.68
CA VAL A 182 -22.07 -20.79 16.14
C VAL A 182 -21.21 -19.68 16.66
N VAL A 183 -21.69 -18.92 17.62
CA VAL A 183 -20.90 -17.94 18.37
C VAL A 183 -19.89 -18.69 19.25
N ALA A 184 -18.62 -18.54 18.97
CA ALA A 184 -17.55 -19.33 19.59
C ALA A 184 -16.72 -18.55 20.62
N SER A 185 -16.62 -17.20 20.45
CA SER A 185 -16.00 -16.30 21.43
C SER A 185 -16.61 -14.90 21.30
N VAL A 186 -16.76 -14.20 22.41
CA VAL A 186 -17.24 -12.81 22.46
C VAL A 186 -16.33 -12.00 23.35
N SER A 187 -15.84 -10.88 22.83
CA SER A 187 -15.01 -9.92 23.56
C SER A 187 -15.65 -8.52 23.58
N ASN A 188 -14.89 -7.49 23.97
CA ASN A 188 -15.42 -6.12 24.01
C ASN A 188 -15.65 -5.55 22.60
N LYS A 189 -14.86 -5.98 21.59
CA LYS A 189 -14.85 -5.42 20.23
C LYS A 189 -15.09 -6.46 19.14
N ALA A 190 -15.14 -7.75 19.48
CA ALA A 190 -15.30 -8.81 18.50
C ALA A 190 -16.32 -9.88 18.92
N ILE A 191 -16.94 -10.48 17.92
CA ILE A 191 -17.73 -11.72 17.99
C ILE A 191 -17.09 -12.69 17.00
N LEU A 192 -16.48 -13.76 17.49
CA LEU A 192 -15.96 -14.83 16.64
C LEU A 192 -17.07 -15.87 16.43
N MET A 193 -17.39 -16.13 15.17
CA MET A 193 -18.36 -17.12 14.75
C MET A 193 -17.71 -18.17 13.86
N VAL A 194 -18.23 -19.38 13.90
CA VAL A 194 -17.81 -20.50 13.04
C VAL A 194 -19.03 -21.05 12.32
N ASP A 195 -18.92 -21.22 11.01
CA ASP A 195 -19.95 -21.80 10.17
C ASP A 195 -20.28 -23.21 10.63
N THR A 196 -21.56 -23.52 10.83
CA THR A 196 -22.01 -24.86 11.28
C THR A 196 -21.67 -25.95 10.27
N LEU A 197 -21.50 -25.60 8.98
CA LEU A 197 -21.10 -26.54 7.93
C LEU A 197 -19.64 -27.02 8.08
N ASP A 198 -18.80 -26.26 8.79
CA ASP A 198 -17.42 -26.64 9.07
C ASP A 198 -17.31 -27.65 10.21
N GLY A 199 -18.35 -27.77 11.02
CA GLY A 199 -18.41 -28.59 12.21
C GLY A 199 -18.35 -27.80 13.52
N PRO A 200 -18.29 -28.45 14.66
CA PRO A 200 -18.20 -27.76 15.95
C PRO A 200 -16.93 -26.89 16.04
N PRO A 201 -17.00 -25.67 16.58
CA PRO A 201 -15.86 -24.78 16.71
C PRO A 201 -14.61 -25.42 17.35
N SER A 202 -14.84 -26.32 18.32
CA SER A 202 -13.77 -27.04 19.03
C SER A 202 -12.96 -27.99 18.16
N THR A 203 -13.44 -28.35 16.98
CA THR A 203 -12.70 -29.20 16.02
C THR A 203 -11.74 -28.38 15.14
N LEU A 204 -11.93 -27.07 15.07
CA LEU A 204 -11.15 -26.15 14.25
C LEU A 204 -10.14 -25.39 15.09
N PHE A 205 -10.57 -24.89 16.25
CA PHE A 205 -9.78 -24.12 17.20
C PHE A 205 -10.04 -24.60 18.62
N THR A 206 -9.03 -24.55 19.46
CA THR A 206 -9.28 -24.64 20.92
C THR A 206 -9.95 -23.36 21.41
N GLN A 207 -10.67 -23.41 22.54
CA GLN A 207 -11.27 -22.20 23.13
C GLN A 207 -10.21 -21.12 23.37
N ALA A 208 -9.05 -21.47 23.90
CA ALA A 208 -7.94 -20.56 24.12
C ALA A 208 -7.44 -19.87 22.83
N GLN A 209 -7.48 -20.57 21.68
CA GLN A 209 -7.14 -19.97 20.39
C GLN A 209 -8.20 -18.98 19.94
N MET A 210 -9.48 -19.29 20.09
CA MET A 210 -10.58 -18.39 19.75
C MET A 210 -10.56 -17.12 20.61
N ASP A 211 -10.39 -17.28 21.92
CA ASP A 211 -10.26 -16.16 22.85
C ASP A 211 -9.00 -15.31 22.60
N SER A 212 -7.91 -15.95 22.14
CA SER A 212 -6.70 -15.23 21.73
C SER A 212 -6.90 -14.39 20.45
N ILE A 213 -7.73 -14.84 19.49
CA ILE A 213 -8.06 -14.05 18.28
C ILE A 213 -8.80 -12.79 18.68
N THR A 214 -9.88 -12.94 19.45
CA THR A 214 -10.71 -11.80 19.88
C THR A 214 -9.95 -10.86 20.80
N SER A 215 -9.12 -11.39 21.70
CA SER A 215 -8.27 -10.59 22.60
C SER A 215 -7.17 -9.81 21.87
N GLU A 216 -6.53 -10.40 20.84
CA GLU A 216 -5.54 -9.69 20.01
C GLU A 216 -6.21 -8.56 19.23
N PHE A 217 -7.42 -8.79 18.72
CA PHE A 217 -8.20 -7.74 18.09
C PHE A 217 -8.53 -6.59 19.04
N ASP A 218 -9.09 -6.90 20.21
CA ASP A 218 -9.45 -5.89 21.23
C ASP A 218 -8.27 -5.04 21.69
N ASN A 219 -7.11 -5.67 21.89
CA ASN A 219 -5.98 -5.04 22.56
C ASN A 219 -4.93 -4.47 21.61
N THR A 220 -4.91 -4.90 20.35
CA THR A 220 -3.88 -4.48 19.38
C THR A 220 -4.50 -3.93 18.10
N THR A 221 -5.25 -4.74 17.34
CA THR A 221 -5.71 -4.35 16.00
C THR A 221 -6.73 -3.22 16.08
N TYR A 222 -7.81 -3.39 16.85
CA TYR A 222 -8.88 -2.39 16.95
C TYR A 222 -8.36 -1.02 17.43
N PRO A 223 -7.63 -0.89 18.54
CA PRO A 223 -7.16 0.42 18.99
C PRO A 223 -6.12 1.03 18.04
N THR A 224 -5.33 0.23 17.36
CA THR A 224 -4.35 0.71 16.38
C THR A 224 -5.07 1.29 15.16
N ASP A 225 -5.92 0.52 14.51
CA ASP A 225 -6.58 0.97 13.28
C ASP A 225 -7.55 2.11 13.55
N ALA A 226 -8.26 2.09 14.70
CA ALA A 226 -9.08 3.22 15.09
C ALA A 226 -8.26 4.52 15.29
N ALA A 227 -7.03 4.41 15.79
CA ALA A 227 -6.15 5.57 15.99
C ALA A 227 -5.56 6.10 14.68
N TYR A 228 -5.35 5.22 13.68
CA TYR A 228 -4.80 5.61 12.38
C TYR A 228 -5.87 6.02 11.37
N PHE A 229 -7.04 5.38 11.38
CA PHE A 229 -8.02 5.47 10.29
C PHE A 229 -9.41 5.98 10.72
N ASN A 230 -9.60 6.34 11.98
CA ASN A 230 -10.87 6.69 12.56
C ASN A 230 -11.65 5.48 13.14
N THR A 231 -12.74 5.76 13.84
CA THR A 231 -13.59 4.72 14.44
C THR A 231 -14.39 3.99 13.36
N PRO A 232 -14.59 2.66 13.48
CA PRO A 232 -15.50 1.94 12.61
C PRO A 232 -16.95 2.41 12.82
N THR A 233 -17.82 2.05 11.89
CA THR A 233 -19.26 2.12 12.05
C THR A 233 -19.75 1.15 13.13
N ASP A 234 -21.01 1.26 13.47
CA ASP A 234 -21.76 0.35 14.33
C ASP A 234 -23.19 0.30 13.77
N VAL A 235 -23.33 -0.39 12.63
CA VAL A 235 -24.56 -0.40 11.83
C VAL A 235 -25.66 -1.14 12.56
N ASP A 236 -25.33 -2.25 13.22
CA ASP A 236 -26.27 -3.07 13.98
C ASP A 236 -26.42 -2.63 15.47
N GLY A 237 -25.59 -1.70 15.92
CA GLY A 237 -25.67 -1.13 17.27
C GLY A 237 -25.17 -2.05 18.39
N ASN A 238 -24.36 -3.08 18.05
CA ASN A 238 -23.83 -4.04 19.04
C ASN A 238 -22.42 -3.69 19.52
N SER A 239 -21.78 -2.68 18.93
CA SER A 239 -20.42 -2.16 19.18
C SER A 239 -19.31 -3.19 18.98
N ARG A 240 -19.53 -4.19 18.13
CA ARG A 240 -18.61 -5.30 17.86
C ARG A 240 -18.52 -5.63 16.38
N ILE A 241 -17.38 -6.16 16.00
CA ILE A 241 -17.09 -6.65 14.66
C ILE A 241 -17.27 -8.16 14.65
N ILE A 242 -18.01 -8.69 13.68
CA ILE A 242 -18.20 -10.12 13.49
C ILE A 242 -17.05 -10.68 12.67
N MET A 243 -16.41 -11.72 13.18
CA MET A 243 -15.36 -12.51 12.52
C MET A 243 -15.93 -13.89 12.19
N LEU A 244 -16.41 -14.08 10.98
CA LEU A 244 -16.97 -15.35 10.54
C LEU A 244 -15.92 -16.22 9.87
N PHE A 245 -15.59 -17.34 10.47
CA PHE A 245 -14.80 -18.40 9.86
C PHE A 245 -15.71 -19.37 9.13
N SER A 246 -15.48 -19.56 7.82
CA SER A 246 -16.27 -20.44 6.99
C SER A 246 -15.46 -21.12 5.89
N GLY A 247 -15.72 -22.41 5.67
CA GLY A 247 -15.18 -23.18 4.56
C GLY A 247 -15.64 -22.69 3.19
N GLU A 248 -16.71 -21.88 3.11
CA GLU A 248 -17.10 -21.23 1.85
C GLU A 248 -16.02 -20.28 1.37
N ILE A 249 -15.28 -19.62 2.28
CA ILE A 249 -14.16 -18.79 1.91
C ILE A 249 -12.97 -19.61 1.40
N ASN A 250 -12.76 -20.81 1.96
CA ASN A 250 -11.73 -21.74 1.45
C ASN A 250 -11.99 -22.11 -0.02
N LYS A 251 -13.26 -22.31 -0.41
CA LYS A 251 -13.66 -22.69 -1.77
C LYS A 251 -13.39 -21.60 -2.81
N LEU A 252 -13.25 -20.35 -2.39
CA LEU A 252 -12.89 -19.24 -3.29
C LEU A 252 -11.48 -19.39 -3.87
N THR A 253 -10.61 -20.17 -3.20
CA THR A 253 -9.28 -20.50 -3.71
C THR A 253 -9.33 -21.83 -4.45
N PRO A 254 -9.11 -21.86 -5.78
CA PRO A 254 -9.05 -23.10 -6.53
C PRO A 254 -7.99 -24.07 -5.92
N PRO A 255 -8.21 -25.40 -6.01
CA PRO A 255 -7.19 -26.36 -5.59
C PRO A 255 -5.86 -26.12 -6.30
N ALA A 256 -4.79 -26.02 -5.52
CA ALA A 256 -3.45 -25.82 -6.06
C ALA A 256 -2.96 -27.06 -6.78
N ALA A 257 -2.29 -26.91 -7.92
CA ALA A 257 -1.56 -28.01 -8.54
C ALA A 257 -0.45 -28.49 -7.58
N PRO A 258 -0.15 -29.80 -7.54
CA PRO A 258 0.92 -30.31 -6.69
C PRO A 258 2.23 -29.55 -6.89
N GLY A 259 2.82 -29.04 -5.81
CA GLY A 259 4.07 -28.26 -5.85
C GLY A 259 3.94 -26.80 -6.32
N SER A 260 2.73 -26.32 -6.60
CA SER A 260 2.51 -24.90 -6.87
C SER A 260 2.27 -24.11 -5.57
N ASN A 261 2.90 -22.96 -5.47
CA ASN A 261 2.72 -22.01 -4.37
C ASN A 261 1.67 -20.98 -4.79
N SER A 262 0.44 -21.43 -5.09
CA SER A 262 -0.66 -20.52 -5.39
C SER A 262 -1.06 -19.79 -4.11
N GLY A 263 -1.14 -18.46 -4.16
CA GLY A 263 -1.71 -17.66 -3.09
C GLY A 263 -3.13 -18.15 -2.74
N PHE A 264 -3.69 -17.63 -1.68
CA PHE A 264 -5.03 -18.01 -1.23
C PHE A 264 -5.81 -16.77 -0.81
N ILE A 265 -7.13 -16.90 -0.78
CA ILE A 265 -8.01 -15.89 -0.20
C ILE A 265 -8.04 -16.15 1.31
N GLY A 266 -7.47 -15.24 2.07
CA GLY A 266 -7.40 -15.31 3.54
C GLY A 266 -8.67 -14.83 4.22
N GLY A 267 -9.39 -13.95 3.55
CA GLY A 267 -10.61 -13.33 3.99
C GLY A 267 -10.93 -12.08 3.19
N PHE A 268 -12.03 -11.45 3.50
CA PHE A 268 -12.45 -10.18 2.91
C PHE A 268 -13.50 -9.47 3.77
N PHE A 269 -13.63 -8.17 3.53
CA PHE A 269 -14.76 -7.34 3.95
C PHE A 269 -15.61 -6.98 2.73
N PHE A 270 -16.92 -6.86 2.90
CA PHE A 270 -17.85 -6.43 1.86
C PHE A 270 -18.70 -5.24 2.33
N ALA A 271 -18.53 -4.08 1.70
CA ALA A 271 -19.24 -2.85 2.08
C ALA A 271 -20.75 -2.92 1.86
N GLY A 272 -21.24 -3.86 1.05
CA GLY A 272 -22.66 -4.12 0.86
C GLY A 272 -23.40 -4.46 2.15
N ASP A 273 -22.69 -5.02 3.16
CA ASP A 273 -23.27 -5.32 4.47
C ASP A 273 -23.66 -4.08 5.29
N PHE A 274 -23.24 -2.89 4.90
CA PHE A 274 -23.73 -1.65 5.52
C PHE A 274 -25.06 -1.15 4.93
N PHE A 275 -25.44 -1.65 3.77
CA PHE A 275 -26.58 -1.15 3.03
C PHE A 275 -27.89 -1.81 3.51
N PRO A 276 -29.01 -1.08 3.45
CA PRO A 276 -30.31 -1.68 3.74
C PRO A 276 -30.69 -2.71 2.67
N PRO A 277 -31.51 -3.73 2.99
CA PRO A 277 -31.96 -4.71 1.99
C PRO A 277 -32.73 -4.09 0.82
N VAL A 278 -33.41 -2.99 1.05
CA VAL A 278 -34.19 -2.26 0.04
C VAL A 278 -33.65 -0.84 -0.10
N ALA A 279 -33.49 -0.40 -1.34
CA ALA A 279 -32.99 0.95 -1.63
C ALA A 279 -33.83 2.03 -0.95
N THR A 280 -33.15 3.05 -0.42
CA THR A 280 -33.75 4.22 0.21
C THR A 280 -33.43 5.48 -0.59
N SER A 281 -33.96 6.63 -0.18
CA SER A 281 -33.55 7.93 -0.74
C SER A 281 -32.08 8.28 -0.47
N GLN A 282 -31.38 7.52 0.37
CA GLN A 282 -30.06 7.83 0.90
C GLN A 282 -28.96 6.82 0.55
N ALA A 283 -29.35 5.59 0.20
CA ALA A 283 -28.44 4.51 -0.17
C ALA A 283 -29.14 3.54 -1.11
N ASP A 284 -28.37 2.85 -1.93
CA ASP A 284 -28.86 1.74 -2.71
C ASP A 284 -29.28 0.58 -1.79
N GLY A 285 -29.99 -0.41 -2.33
CA GLY A 285 -30.32 -1.64 -1.61
C GLY A 285 -29.29 -2.71 -1.86
N CYS A 286 -29.05 -3.54 -0.82
CA CYS A 286 -28.28 -4.77 -0.93
C CYS A 286 -29.13 -5.88 -0.27
N ALA A 287 -29.84 -6.67 -1.10
CA ALA A 287 -30.99 -7.48 -0.66
C ALA A 287 -30.63 -8.49 0.43
N GLU A 288 -29.44 -9.08 0.36
CA GLU A 288 -29.00 -10.13 1.28
C GLU A 288 -27.97 -9.63 2.31
N SER A 289 -27.85 -8.31 2.46
CA SER A 289 -26.95 -7.67 3.44
C SER A 289 -27.22 -8.15 4.87
N ASN A 290 -26.16 -8.41 5.61
CA ASN A 290 -26.26 -8.72 7.04
C ASN A 290 -26.57 -7.50 7.90
N GLN A 291 -26.48 -6.29 7.37
CA GLN A 291 -26.60 -5.01 8.08
C GLN A 291 -25.74 -4.98 9.35
N ALA A 292 -24.49 -5.41 9.22
CA ALA A 292 -23.53 -5.57 10.32
C ALA A 292 -22.10 -5.38 9.82
N GLU A 293 -21.18 -5.22 10.74
CA GLU A 293 -19.73 -5.19 10.52
C GLU A 293 -19.18 -6.63 10.49
N VAL A 294 -18.95 -7.20 9.29
CA VAL A 294 -18.55 -8.61 9.13
C VAL A 294 -17.24 -8.76 8.38
N PHE A 295 -16.33 -9.55 8.94
CA PHE A 295 -15.18 -10.14 8.21
C PHE A 295 -15.50 -11.57 7.86
N TYR A 296 -15.30 -11.94 6.61
CA TYR A 296 -15.41 -13.30 6.11
C TYR A 296 -14.00 -13.90 6.04
N LEU A 297 -13.72 -14.91 6.85
CA LEU A 297 -12.39 -15.46 7.03
C LEU A 297 -12.35 -16.95 6.65
N LEU A 298 -11.26 -17.38 6.04
CA LEU A 298 -11.06 -18.80 5.74
C LEU A 298 -10.98 -19.62 7.03
N SER A 299 -11.56 -20.82 6.99
CA SER A 299 -11.60 -21.74 8.11
C SER A 299 -10.42 -22.72 8.10
N PRO A 300 -9.93 -23.20 9.25
CA PRO A 300 -9.02 -24.34 9.28
C PRO A 300 -9.60 -25.56 8.57
N ASP A 301 -8.82 -26.12 7.66
CA ASP A 301 -9.17 -27.32 6.89
C ASP A 301 -7.94 -28.24 6.76
N PRO A 302 -7.59 -28.95 7.83
CA PRO A 302 -6.40 -29.81 7.84
C PRO A 302 -6.52 -31.02 6.92
N THR A 303 -7.69 -31.34 6.44
CA THR A 303 -7.96 -32.47 5.54
C THR A 303 -8.09 -32.06 4.07
N GLY A 304 -8.24 -30.76 3.78
CA GLY A 304 -8.51 -30.26 2.42
C GLY A 304 -9.93 -30.52 1.94
N ARG A 305 -10.90 -30.64 2.85
CA ARG A 305 -12.33 -30.89 2.55
C ARG A 305 -12.91 -29.82 1.63
N PHE A 306 -12.46 -28.56 1.79
CA PHE A 306 -12.93 -27.41 1.03
C PHE A 306 -11.96 -26.99 -0.10
N GLY A 307 -10.95 -27.83 -0.40
CA GLY A 307 -10.00 -27.58 -1.49
C GLY A 307 -8.54 -27.79 -1.06
N ASN A 308 -7.90 -26.75 -0.53
CA ASN A 308 -6.50 -26.81 -0.12
C ASN A 308 -6.38 -27.08 1.39
N ILE A 309 -5.38 -27.87 1.78
CA ILE A 309 -5.09 -28.09 3.20
C ILE A 309 -4.74 -26.77 3.88
N ARG A 310 -5.44 -26.45 4.97
CA ARG A 310 -5.24 -25.26 5.80
C ARG A 310 -5.16 -25.67 7.27
N THR A 311 -3.96 -25.75 7.82
CA THR A 311 -3.80 -26.10 9.24
C THR A 311 -4.29 -24.96 10.13
N THR A 312 -4.75 -25.27 11.34
CA THR A 312 -5.13 -24.26 12.34
C THR A 312 -4.00 -23.25 12.57
N SER A 313 -2.75 -23.71 12.61
CA SER A 313 -1.59 -22.82 12.79
C SER A 313 -1.40 -21.85 11.62
N SER A 314 -1.54 -22.33 10.36
CA SER A 314 -1.40 -21.48 9.18
C SER A 314 -2.52 -20.44 9.08
N VAL A 315 -3.75 -20.84 9.43
CA VAL A 315 -4.90 -19.92 9.49
C VAL A 315 -4.68 -18.85 10.56
N ARG A 316 -4.33 -19.28 11.78
CA ARG A 316 -4.03 -18.37 12.89
C ARG A 316 -2.96 -17.33 12.53
N GLN A 317 -1.92 -17.74 11.83
CA GLN A 317 -0.84 -16.84 11.41
C GLN A 317 -1.30 -15.88 10.32
N GLY A 318 -1.96 -16.39 9.28
CA GLY A 318 -2.35 -15.59 8.12
C GLY A 318 -3.46 -14.58 8.44
N THR A 319 -4.43 -14.97 9.25
CA THR A 319 -5.59 -14.10 9.57
C THR A 319 -5.22 -12.86 10.38
N ARG A 320 -4.09 -12.80 11.06
CA ARG A 320 -3.67 -11.61 11.84
C ARG A 320 -3.49 -10.39 10.94
N GLY A 321 -2.70 -10.52 9.88
CA GLY A 321 -2.52 -9.46 8.88
C GLY A 321 -3.81 -9.20 8.10
N THR A 322 -4.51 -10.26 7.68
CA THR A 322 -5.79 -10.14 6.97
C THR A 322 -6.82 -9.36 7.77
N ILE A 323 -6.97 -9.61 9.08
CA ILE A 323 -7.92 -8.87 9.93
C ILE A 323 -7.55 -7.38 10.00
N ALA A 324 -6.28 -7.02 10.14
CA ALA A 324 -5.86 -5.62 10.12
C ALA A 324 -6.16 -4.95 8.75
N HIS A 325 -5.89 -5.65 7.67
CA HIS A 325 -6.16 -5.20 6.30
C HIS A 325 -7.67 -4.96 6.06
N GLU A 326 -8.50 -5.95 6.34
CA GLU A 326 -9.95 -5.87 6.11
C GLU A 326 -10.62 -4.89 7.08
N PHE A 327 -10.06 -4.72 8.29
CA PHE A 327 -10.59 -3.75 9.23
C PHE A 327 -10.36 -2.30 8.76
N GLN A 328 -9.25 -2.03 8.09
CA GLN A 328 -9.02 -0.73 7.48
C GLN A 328 -10.05 -0.46 6.36
N HIS A 329 -10.32 -1.42 5.47
CA HIS A 329 -11.35 -1.30 4.46
C HIS A 329 -12.73 -1.03 5.07
N MET A 330 -13.07 -1.75 6.13
CA MET A 330 -14.31 -1.56 6.88
C MET A 330 -14.42 -0.15 7.46
N ILE A 331 -13.37 0.35 8.10
CA ILE A 331 -13.32 1.71 8.65
C ILE A 331 -13.47 2.74 7.52
N ASN A 332 -12.73 2.59 6.43
CA ASN A 332 -12.77 3.51 5.30
C ASN A 332 -14.16 3.55 4.65
N ALA A 333 -14.69 2.37 4.31
CA ALA A 333 -16.03 2.26 3.72
C ALA A 333 -17.11 2.81 4.67
N GLY A 334 -17.04 2.47 5.96
CA GLY A 334 -17.99 2.91 6.97
C GLY A 334 -18.01 4.42 7.18
N ASN A 335 -16.84 5.05 7.24
CA ASN A 335 -16.73 6.51 7.35
C ASN A 335 -17.30 7.20 6.12
N ARG A 336 -17.06 6.67 4.91
CA ARG A 336 -17.65 7.17 3.68
C ARG A 336 -19.17 6.95 3.62
N PHE A 337 -19.63 5.78 4.04
CA PHE A 337 -21.06 5.47 4.12
C PHE A 337 -21.81 6.42 5.07
N GLN A 338 -21.21 6.80 6.19
CA GLN A 338 -21.83 7.73 7.16
C GLN A 338 -21.69 9.21 6.77
N ASN A 339 -20.72 9.59 5.95
CA ASN A 339 -20.46 10.98 5.61
C ASN A 339 -21.42 11.46 4.50
N PRO A 340 -22.33 12.42 4.79
CA PRO A 340 -23.31 12.89 3.81
C PRO A 340 -22.68 13.70 2.64
N GLN A 341 -21.44 14.10 2.74
CA GLN A 341 -20.71 14.84 1.70
C GLN A 341 -20.02 13.91 0.69
N VAL A 342 -19.95 12.62 1.00
CA VAL A 342 -19.28 11.61 0.17
C VAL A 342 -20.30 10.95 -0.74
N SER A 343 -19.94 10.82 -2.01
CA SER A 343 -20.77 10.17 -3.04
C SER A 343 -20.18 8.87 -3.59
N ALA A 344 -18.94 8.53 -3.23
CA ALA A 344 -18.25 7.34 -3.74
C ALA A 344 -17.31 6.74 -2.70
N PHE A 345 -17.06 5.44 -2.80
CA PHE A 345 -15.99 4.77 -2.09
C PHE A 345 -14.62 5.23 -2.60
N GLU A 346 -13.57 4.98 -1.82
CA GLU A 346 -12.21 5.41 -2.14
C GLU A 346 -11.71 4.79 -3.46
N ALA A 347 -10.79 5.47 -4.12
CA ALA A 347 -10.08 4.91 -5.27
C ALA A 347 -9.27 3.68 -4.83
N THR A 348 -9.38 2.59 -5.58
CA THR A 348 -8.83 1.28 -5.18
C THR A 348 -7.34 1.34 -4.82
N TRP A 349 -6.52 2.07 -5.59
CA TRP A 349 -5.09 2.15 -5.30
C TRP A 349 -4.79 2.75 -3.91
N LEU A 350 -5.60 3.74 -3.48
CA LEU A 350 -5.42 4.40 -2.19
C LEU A 350 -6.06 3.58 -1.05
N ASP A 351 -7.20 2.97 -1.31
CA ASP A 351 -7.87 2.08 -0.35
C ASP A 351 -6.98 0.88 0.00
N GLU A 352 -6.43 0.20 -1.00
CA GLU A 352 -5.49 -0.90 -0.82
C GLU A 352 -4.17 -0.46 -0.14
N ALA A 353 -3.66 0.72 -0.52
CA ALA A 353 -2.45 1.26 0.11
C ALA A 353 -2.66 1.53 1.61
N LEU A 354 -3.84 2.00 2.00
CA LEU A 354 -4.20 2.22 3.41
C LEU A 354 -4.39 0.91 4.15
N ALA A 355 -4.97 -0.11 3.52
CA ALA A 355 -5.10 -1.44 4.12
C ALA A 355 -3.73 -2.10 4.36
N HIS A 356 -2.81 -1.98 3.42
CA HIS A 356 -1.42 -2.41 3.62
C HIS A 356 -0.67 -1.55 4.65
N PHE A 357 -1.04 -0.29 4.79
CA PHE A 357 -0.52 0.55 5.87
C PHE A 357 -1.03 0.09 7.24
N ALA A 358 -2.26 -0.42 7.34
CA ALA A 358 -2.81 -0.98 8.58
C ALA A 358 -2.04 -2.22 9.03
N GLU A 359 -1.72 -3.14 8.09
CA GLU A 359 -0.85 -4.28 8.39
C GLU A 359 0.47 -3.81 9.04
N ASP A 360 1.17 -2.85 8.43
CA ASP A 360 2.42 -2.28 8.95
C ASP A 360 2.21 -1.61 10.32
N ALA A 361 1.15 -0.82 10.50
CA ALA A 361 0.86 -0.10 11.74
C ALA A 361 0.58 -1.06 12.91
N VAL A 362 -0.26 -2.09 12.68
CA VAL A 362 -0.55 -3.12 13.69
C VAL A 362 0.71 -3.91 14.03
N GLY A 363 1.50 -4.29 13.02
CA GLY A 363 2.77 -4.97 13.22
C GLY A 363 3.76 -4.15 14.06
N ARG A 364 3.84 -2.83 13.81
CA ARG A 364 4.68 -1.91 14.61
C ARG A 364 4.24 -1.87 16.06
N VAL A 365 2.94 -1.70 16.31
CA VAL A 365 2.40 -1.69 17.68
C VAL A 365 2.64 -3.03 18.38
N GLN A 366 2.39 -4.15 17.70
CA GLN A 366 2.63 -5.50 18.21
C GLN A 366 4.08 -5.72 18.61
N ARG A 367 5.04 -5.11 17.89
CA ARG A 367 6.47 -5.22 18.12
C ARG A 367 7.04 -4.08 19.00
N GLY A 368 6.22 -3.10 19.39
CA GLY A 368 6.67 -1.93 20.15
C GLY A 368 7.53 -0.95 19.37
N PHE A 369 7.42 -0.93 18.02
CA PHE A 369 8.14 0.01 17.18
C PHE A 369 7.42 1.35 17.08
N GLY A 370 8.18 2.44 17.03
CA GLY A 370 7.65 3.78 16.79
C GLY A 370 7.23 4.01 15.33
N ASP A 371 6.29 4.93 15.10
CA ASP A 371 5.75 5.27 13.78
C ASP A 371 6.83 5.70 12.77
N LEU A 372 7.81 6.44 13.26
CA LEU A 372 8.94 7.00 12.49
C LEU A 372 10.29 6.36 12.88
N GLN A 373 10.28 5.14 13.40
CA GLN A 373 11.48 4.37 13.63
C GLN A 373 11.94 3.74 12.33
N ALA A 374 13.13 4.09 11.85
CA ALA A 374 13.74 3.53 10.65
C ALA A 374 14.11 2.05 10.88
N LEU A 375 13.16 1.16 10.60
CA LEU A 375 13.33 -0.28 10.83
C LEU A 375 14.42 -0.86 9.91
N THR A 376 15.28 -1.66 10.50
CA THR A 376 16.27 -2.49 9.81
C THR A 376 15.78 -3.93 9.69
N PHE A 377 16.41 -4.74 8.85
CA PHE A 377 16.05 -6.15 8.72
C PHE A 377 16.24 -6.91 10.04
N SER A 378 17.26 -6.55 10.84
CA SER A 378 17.46 -7.13 12.16
C SER A 378 16.34 -6.80 13.15
N ASP A 379 15.71 -5.61 13.06
CA ASP A 379 14.54 -5.28 13.87
C ASP A 379 13.35 -6.17 13.50
N LEU A 380 13.20 -6.50 12.23
CA LEU A 380 12.10 -7.32 11.72
C LEU A 380 12.32 -8.83 11.95
N LEU A 381 13.57 -9.26 12.11
CA LEU A 381 13.89 -10.67 12.34
C LEU A 381 13.31 -11.19 13.65
N PRO A 382 12.95 -12.50 13.70
CA PRO A 382 12.58 -13.14 14.95
C PRO A 382 13.78 -13.26 15.90
N CYS A 383 13.50 -13.30 17.18
CA CYS A 383 14.51 -13.63 18.19
C CYS A 383 15.03 -15.07 18.05
N ASN A 384 16.22 -15.34 18.59
CA ASN A 384 16.90 -16.64 18.49
C ASN A 384 16.30 -17.77 19.35
N THR A 385 15.26 -17.50 20.13
CA THR A 385 14.52 -18.46 20.99
C THR A 385 13.09 -18.58 20.49
N PRO A 386 12.33 -19.64 20.83
CA PRO A 386 10.95 -19.77 20.39
C PRO A 386 10.16 -18.53 20.80
N CYS A 387 9.92 -17.64 19.87
CA CYS A 387 9.16 -16.41 20.07
C CYS A 387 8.14 -16.23 18.96
N SER A 388 7.05 -15.52 19.28
CA SER A 388 5.98 -15.18 18.36
C SER A 388 6.42 -14.21 17.24
N GLN A 389 7.58 -13.59 17.37
CA GLN A 389 8.04 -12.51 16.48
C GLN A 389 8.29 -12.95 15.04
N ALA A 390 8.66 -14.22 14.80
CA ALA A 390 8.71 -14.77 13.44
C ALA A 390 7.34 -14.72 12.74
N ASN A 391 6.30 -14.99 13.51
CA ASN A 391 4.93 -14.94 13.05
C ASN A 391 4.49 -13.50 12.76
N ASP A 392 4.98 -12.51 13.56
CA ASP A 392 4.67 -11.10 13.34
C ASP A 392 5.28 -10.58 12.03
N PHE A 393 6.52 -10.95 11.70
CA PHE A 393 7.14 -10.56 10.44
C PHE A 393 6.33 -11.06 9.24
N ASN A 394 5.96 -12.34 9.24
CA ASN A 394 5.18 -12.94 8.16
C ASN A 394 3.74 -12.41 8.10
N ALA A 395 3.14 -12.09 9.25
CA ALA A 395 1.76 -11.62 9.32
C ALA A 395 1.61 -10.17 8.84
N PHE A 396 2.57 -9.28 9.15
CA PHE A 396 2.37 -7.84 9.05
C PHE A 396 3.34 -7.10 8.12
N PHE A 397 4.54 -7.64 7.87
CA PHE A 397 5.58 -6.89 7.15
C PHE A 397 6.00 -7.54 5.83
N PHE A 398 6.16 -8.86 5.82
CA PHE A 398 6.78 -9.57 4.71
C PHE A 398 6.06 -9.35 3.38
N GLN A 399 4.73 -9.38 3.38
CA GLN A 399 3.93 -9.24 2.16
C GLN A 399 4.18 -7.88 1.48
N ASN A 400 4.19 -6.80 2.25
CA ASN A 400 4.40 -5.45 1.72
C ASN A 400 5.82 -5.27 1.17
N LEU A 401 6.83 -5.80 1.87
CA LEU A 401 8.22 -5.78 1.42
C LEU A 401 8.43 -6.63 0.17
N ALA A 402 7.80 -7.80 0.09
CA ALA A 402 7.87 -8.67 -1.08
C ALA A 402 7.21 -8.03 -2.31
N ARG A 403 6.04 -7.42 -2.14
CA ARG A 403 5.34 -6.67 -3.20
C ARG A 403 6.16 -5.47 -3.68
N LEU A 404 6.77 -4.73 -2.74
CA LEU A 404 7.67 -3.63 -3.10
C LEU A 404 8.92 -4.12 -3.86
N THR A 405 9.47 -5.30 -3.51
CA THR A 405 10.58 -5.90 -4.25
C THR A 405 10.25 -6.10 -5.73
N TYR A 406 9.05 -6.59 -6.03
CA TYR A 406 8.60 -6.77 -7.41
C TYR A 406 8.45 -5.45 -8.18
N TRP A 407 8.03 -4.38 -7.49
CA TRP A 407 7.99 -3.07 -8.10
C TRP A 407 9.40 -2.55 -8.38
N MET A 408 10.31 -2.64 -7.43
CA MET A 408 11.69 -2.16 -7.58
C MET A 408 12.45 -2.87 -8.71
N ASP A 409 12.14 -4.15 -8.98
CA ASP A 409 12.68 -4.92 -10.11
C ASP A 409 12.10 -4.45 -11.46
N LYS A 410 10.94 -3.80 -11.47
CA LYS A 410 10.19 -3.34 -12.64
C LYS A 410 9.68 -1.90 -12.48
N ASP A 411 10.49 -1.02 -11.92
CA ASP A 411 10.19 0.33 -11.44
C ASP A 411 9.49 1.27 -12.42
N ASN A 412 9.56 1.01 -13.71
CA ASN A 412 8.93 1.82 -14.75
C ASN A 412 7.63 1.23 -15.33
N THR A 413 7.23 0.02 -14.91
CA THR A 413 6.14 -0.75 -15.52
C THR A 413 4.82 -0.65 -14.76
N TYR A 414 4.87 -0.53 -13.42
CA TYR A 414 3.70 -0.63 -12.56
C TYR A 414 3.44 0.67 -11.81
N SER A 415 2.40 1.41 -12.23
CA SER A 415 2.00 2.63 -11.54
C SER A 415 1.54 2.35 -10.12
N PRO A 416 2.07 3.04 -9.09
CA PRO A 416 1.55 2.94 -7.73
C PRO A 416 0.11 3.45 -7.60
N MET A 417 -0.37 4.18 -8.60
CA MET A 417 -1.68 4.84 -8.64
C MET A 417 -2.52 4.34 -9.82
N SER A 418 -2.31 3.10 -10.22
CA SER A 418 -3.02 2.51 -11.36
C SER A 418 -4.51 2.34 -11.06
N ASN A 419 -5.34 2.60 -12.05
CA ASN A 419 -6.73 2.14 -12.04
C ASN A 419 -6.82 0.61 -12.18
N LEU A 420 -5.73 -0.01 -12.61
CA LEU A 420 -5.54 -1.46 -12.69
C LEU A 420 -4.86 -2.00 -11.42
N ALA A 421 -4.91 -1.25 -10.31
CA ALA A 421 -4.26 -1.57 -9.02
C ALA A 421 -4.53 -3.00 -8.54
N ASP A 422 -5.66 -3.52 -8.89
CA ASP A 422 -6.12 -4.85 -8.53
C ASP A 422 -5.42 -5.98 -9.29
N THR A 423 -4.49 -5.65 -10.18
CA THR A 423 -3.98 -6.63 -11.15
C THR A 423 -2.56 -7.09 -10.91
N SER A 424 -1.80 -6.45 -10.02
CA SER A 424 -0.38 -6.75 -9.78
C SER A 424 0.04 -6.52 -8.35
N LEU A 425 0.76 -7.49 -7.80
CA LEU A 425 1.44 -7.37 -6.49
C LEU A 425 2.37 -6.16 -6.44
N ALA A 426 3.06 -5.88 -7.55
CA ALA A 426 3.98 -4.75 -7.65
C ALA A 426 3.27 -3.40 -7.47
N VAL A 427 2.07 -3.25 -8.04
CA VAL A 427 1.25 -2.03 -7.86
C VAL A 427 0.91 -1.81 -6.39
N ARG A 428 0.46 -2.85 -5.69
CA ARG A 428 0.10 -2.77 -4.26
C ARG A 428 1.30 -2.42 -3.40
N GLY A 429 2.46 -3.03 -3.66
CA GLY A 429 3.71 -2.70 -2.95
C GLY A 429 4.15 -1.26 -3.15
N ALA A 430 4.06 -0.75 -4.38
CA ALA A 430 4.38 0.65 -4.70
C ALA A 430 3.35 1.63 -4.09
N ALA A 431 2.06 1.30 -4.12
CA ALA A 431 1.01 2.12 -3.52
C ALA A 431 1.18 2.24 -1.99
N TRP A 432 1.48 1.14 -1.31
CA TRP A 432 1.85 1.17 0.11
C TRP A 432 3.09 2.04 0.34
N ALA A 433 4.14 1.87 -0.46
CA ALA A 433 5.40 2.56 -0.27
C ALA A 433 5.27 4.08 -0.47
N ILE A 434 4.51 4.55 -1.47
CA ILE A 434 4.31 6.00 -1.68
C ILE A 434 3.44 6.62 -0.58
N VAL A 435 2.42 5.91 -0.08
CA VAL A 435 1.60 6.38 1.06
C VAL A 435 2.45 6.41 2.33
N ARG A 436 3.31 5.39 2.55
CA ARG A 436 4.25 5.39 3.68
C ARG A 436 5.25 6.54 3.58
N TYR A 437 5.83 6.78 2.40
CA TYR A 437 6.71 7.93 2.14
C TYR A 437 6.01 9.27 2.43
N ALA A 438 4.75 9.40 2.00
CA ALA A 438 3.97 10.60 2.27
C ALA A 438 3.70 10.79 3.78
N ALA A 439 3.35 9.71 4.48
CA ALA A 439 3.19 9.73 5.93
C ALA A 439 4.49 10.13 6.65
N ASP A 440 5.64 9.68 6.19
CA ASP A 440 6.94 10.02 6.75
C ASP A 440 7.32 11.49 6.55
N ASN A 441 7.02 12.08 5.39
CA ASN A 441 7.58 13.35 4.96
C ASN A 441 6.58 14.51 4.89
N TYR A 442 5.26 14.23 4.74
CA TYR A 442 4.22 15.24 4.57
C TYR A 442 3.19 15.27 5.70
N SER A 443 3.35 14.47 6.74
CA SER A 443 2.45 14.42 7.88
C SER A 443 2.78 15.41 9.00
N ALA A 444 3.79 16.26 8.85
CA ALA A 444 4.36 17.07 9.93
C ALA A 444 4.82 16.23 11.16
N GLY A 445 5.25 14.99 10.93
CA GLY A 445 5.68 14.06 11.97
C GLY A 445 4.54 13.31 12.67
N LEU A 446 3.34 13.36 12.14
CA LEU A 446 2.13 12.75 12.69
C LEU A 446 1.48 11.77 11.68
N PRO A 447 2.08 10.59 11.40
CA PRO A 447 1.56 9.62 10.43
C PRO A 447 0.09 9.24 10.66
N ARG A 448 -0.33 9.11 11.92
CA ARG A 448 -1.73 8.81 12.27
C ARG A 448 -2.69 9.92 11.86
N ALA A 449 -2.33 11.17 12.06
CA ALA A 449 -3.15 12.30 11.63
C ALA A 449 -3.28 12.37 10.11
N PHE A 450 -2.23 11.98 9.38
CA PHE A 450 -2.23 11.92 7.93
C PHE A 450 -3.18 10.84 7.39
N THR A 451 -3.07 9.60 7.88
CA THR A 451 -3.95 8.50 7.45
C THR A 451 -5.40 8.72 7.88
N HIS A 452 -5.62 9.28 9.08
CA HIS A 452 -6.94 9.68 9.53
C HIS A 452 -7.57 10.75 8.60
N ALA A 453 -6.79 11.73 8.13
CA ALA A 453 -7.27 12.75 7.20
C ALA A 453 -7.69 12.13 5.84
N LEU A 454 -6.98 11.11 5.36
CA LEU A 454 -7.35 10.38 4.15
C LEU A 454 -8.70 9.67 4.27
N VAL A 455 -8.98 9.06 5.42
CA VAL A 455 -10.25 8.36 5.65
C VAL A 455 -11.41 9.31 5.91
N ALA A 456 -11.17 10.39 6.67
CA ALA A 456 -12.20 11.38 7.01
C ALA A 456 -12.53 12.33 5.86
N GLY A 457 -11.66 12.43 4.85
CA GLY A 457 -11.81 13.34 3.71
C GLY A 457 -13.02 13.00 2.82
N PRO A 458 -13.68 14.02 2.25
CA PRO A 458 -14.81 13.79 1.35
C PRO A 458 -14.38 13.41 -0.07
N ASP A 459 -13.15 13.68 -0.44
CA ASP A 459 -12.58 13.41 -1.76
C ASP A 459 -12.10 11.95 -1.89
N THR A 460 -11.76 11.55 -3.12
CA THR A 460 -11.19 10.23 -3.45
C THR A 460 -9.92 10.37 -4.28
N GLY A 461 -9.07 9.35 -4.21
CA GLY A 461 -7.88 9.22 -5.05
C GLY A 461 -6.93 10.42 -4.95
N PHE A 462 -6.53 10.97 -6.09
CA PHE A 462 -5.55 12.06 -6.14
C PHE A 462 -5.99 13.32 -5.39
N ARG A 463 -7.28 13.67 -5.44
CA ARG A 463 -7.77 14.85 -4.71
C ARG A 463 -7.68 14.65 -3.21
N ASN A 464 -8.07 13.49 -2.72
CA ASN A 464 -7.96 13.13 -1.31
C ASN A 464 -6.49 13.14 -0.85
N PHE A 465 -5.61 12.54 -1.65
CA PHE A 465 -4.18 12.47 -1.35
C PHE A 465 -3.54 13.87 -1.32
N ASN A 466 -3.86 14.74 -2.29
CA ASN A 466 -3.37 16.13 -2.32
C ASN A 466 -3.88 16.94 -1.11
N ALA A 467 -5.14 16.74 -0.73
CA ALA A 467 -5.73 17.41 0.43
C ALA A 467 -5.02 17.00 1.75
N ALA A 468 -4.68 15.74 1.90
CA ALA A 468 -4.00 15.22 3.09
C ALA A 468 -2.52 15.63 3.14
N THR A 469 -1.80 15.56 2.02
CA THR A 469 -0.38 15.94 1.93
C THR A 469 -0.17 17.45 1.91
N LYS A 470 -1.20 18.24 1.55
CA LYS A 470 -1.17 19.68 1.32
C LYS A 470 -0.20 20.12 0.21
N VAL A 471 0.20 19.19 -0.64
CA VAL A 471 1.00 19.44 -1.84
C VAL A 471 0.45 18.63 -3.01
N PRO A 472 0.70 19.06 -4.26
CA PRO A 472 0.33 18.28 -5.43
C PRO A 472 1.00 16.91 -5.43
N LEU A 473 0.30 15.91 -5.94
CA LEU A 473 0.81 14.53 -6.02
C LEU A 473 2.15 14.42 -6.76
N ASP A 474 2.33 15.24 -7.82
CA ASP A 474 3.59 15.29 -8.58
C ASP A 474 4.79 15.61 -7.67
N THR A 475 4.61 16.46 -6.68
CA THR A 475 5.64 16.81 -5.69
C THR A 475 6.00 15.60 -4.82
N VAL A 476 5.00 14.83 -4.41
CA VAL A 476 5.21 13.61 -3.63
C VAL A 476 5.92 12.54 -4.48
N VAL A 477 5.45 12.30 -5.70
CA VAL A 477 6.07 11.34 -6.64
C VAL A 477 7.54 11.69 -6.91
N LYS A 478 7.83 12.97 -7.12
CA LYS A 478 9.19 13.48 -7.32
C LYS A 478 10.12 13.08 -6.18
N GLY A 479 9.72 13.40 -4.94
CA GLY A 479 10.50 13.07 -3.76
C GLY A 479 10.62 11.56 -3.55
N TRP A 480 9.52 10.83 -3.74
CA TRP A 480 9.47 9.39 -3.59
C TRP A 480 10.41 8.65 -4.55
N LEU A 481 10.42 8.99 -5.83
CA LEU A 481 11.31 8.37 -6.81
C LEU A 481 12.78 8.55 -6.44
N VAL A 482 13.18 9.75 -6.02
CA VAL A 482 14.56 9.97 -5.54
C VAL A 482 14.84 9.14 -4.28
N SER A 483 13.89 9.06 -3.34
CA SER A 483 14.05 8.31 -2.10
C SER A 483 14.23 6.81 -2.35
N MET A 484 13.57 6.23 -3.37
CA MET A 484 13.73 4.81 -3.70
C MET A 484 15.19 4.43 -4.02
N TYR A 485 15.98 5.36 -4.55
CA TYR A 485 17.42 5.16 -4.73
C TYR A 485 18.23 5.61 -3.52
N ALA A 486 17.93 6.78 -2.98
CA ALA A 486 18.81 7.49 -2.07
C ALA A 486 18.63 7.10 -0.59
N ASP A 487 17.54 6.36 -0.27
CA ASP A 487 17.21 5.99 1.10
C ASP A 487 18.39 5.31 1.80
N HIS A 488 18.86 5.91 2.90
CA HIS A 488 19.97 5.43 3.74
C HIS A 488 21.24 5.04 2.98
N LEU A 489 21.46 5.62 1.78
CA LEU A 489 22.68 5.39 0.98
C LEU A 489 23.94 6.03 1.59
N GLY A 490 23.80 6.90 2.59
CA GLY A 490 24.91 7.59 3.23
C GLY A 490 25.45 8.78 2.43
N VAL A 491 24.68 9.33 1.48
CA VAL A 491 25.07 10.50 0.70
C VAL A 491 25.13 11.73 1.60
N THR A 492 26.30 12.31 1.76
CA THR A 492 26.50 13.50 2.60
C THR A 492 25.73 14.69 2.03
N GLY A 493 25.02 15.42 2.89
CA GLY A 493 24.27 16.62 2.50
C GLY A 493 22.93 16.36 1.81
N LEU A 494 22.50 15.09 1.68
CA LEU A 494 21.20 14.75 1.15
C LEU A 494 20.08 15.27 2.08
N ASP A 495 19.09 15.97 1.52
CA ASP A 495 17.92 16.44 2.25
C ASP A 495 17.11 15.23 2.78
N ALA A 496 16.70 15.29 4.05
CA ALA A 496 15.96 14.24 4.74
C ALA A 496 14.65 13.86 4.02
N LYS A 497 14.04 14.77 3.27
CA LYS A 497 12.84 14.48 2.47
C LYS A 497 13.05 13.41 1.38
N TYR A 498 14.28 13.11 1.01
CA TYR A 498 14.62 12.04 0.07
C TYR A 498 14.97 10.71 0.77
N GLN A 499 14.49 10.53 2.00
CA GLN A 499 14.67 9.32 2.78
C GLN A 499 13.36 8.92 3.46
N TYR A 500 13.21 7.63 3.73
CA TYR A 500 12.18 7.16 4.64
C TYR A 500 12.61 7.40 6.09
N ARG A 501 11.66 7.70 6.94
CA ARG A 501 11.87 7.82 8.38
C ARG A 501 11.43 6.56 9.12
N SER A 502 10.60 5.75 8.48
CA SER A 502 10.00 4.53 9.06
C SER A 502 10.76 3.26 8.70
N TYR A 503 11.55 3.27 7.64
CA TYR A 503 12.34 2.13 7.16
C TYR A 503 13.74 2.55 6.74
N ASN A 504 14.69 1.64 6.93
CA ASN A 504 15.97 1.66 6.22
C ASN A 504 15.89 0.63 5.09
N PHE A 505 15.36 1.02 3.92
CA PHE A 505 15.19 0.10 2.81
C PHE A 505 16.51 -0.44 2.26
N ARG A 506 17.62 0.32 2.36
CA ARG A 506 18.94 -0.19 1.99
C ARG A 506 19.37 -1.41 2.82
N ASN A 507 18.91 -1.49 4.06
CA ASN A 507 19.17 -2.64 4.92
C ASN A 507 18.11 -3.73 4.78
N VAL A 508 16.83 -3.36 4.68
CA VAL A 508 15.69 -4.30 4.68
C VAL A 508 15.53 -5.03 3.35
N MET A 509 15.65 -4.32 2.22
CA MET A 509 15.27 -4.87 0.92
C MET A 509 16.22 -5.95 0.35
N PRO A 510 17.55 -5.88 0.51
CA PRO A 510 18.42 -6.89 -0.07
C PRO A 510 18.13 -8.34 0.38
N PRO A 511 17.96 -8.66 1.68
CA PRO A 511 17.62 -10.01 2.10
C PRO A 511 16.23 -10.46 1.66
N VAL A 512 15.26 -9.54 1.61
CA VAL A 512 13.92 -9.82 1.11
C VAL A 512 13.97 -10.15 -0.39
N ALA A 513 14.65 -9.31 -1.18
CA ALA A 513 14.81 -9.51 -2.62
C ALA A 513 15.54 -10.81 -2.96
N LYS A 514 16.58 -11.17 -2.21
CA LYS A 514 17.27 -12.44 -2.38
C LYS A 514 16.29 -13.62 -2.32
N SER A 515 15.37 -13.59 -1.36
CA SER A 515 14.36 -14.65 -1.20
C SER A 515 13.28 -14.57 -2.28
N VAL A 516 12.69 -13.41 -2.47
CA VAL A 516 11.53 -13.19 -3.35
C VAL A 516 11.89 -13.41 -4.83
N LEU A 517 13.05 -12.91 -5.26
CA LEU A 517 13.54 -13.03 -6.63
C LEU A 517 14.44 -14.25 -6.85
N SER A 518 14.61 -15.11 -5.83
CA SER A 518 15.49 -16.30 -5.88
C SER A 518 16.92 -15.97 -6.32
N GLN A 519 17.46 -14.83 -5.86
CA GLN A 519 18.80 -14.38 -6.20
C GLN A 519 19.87 -15.11 -5.37
N SER A 520 21.06 -15.31 -5.97
CA SER A 520 22.18 -15.94 -5.27
C SER A 520 22.80 -15.02 -4.21
N VAL A 521 22.75 -13.70 -4.43
CA VAL A 521 23.32 -12.67 -3.55
C VAL A 521 22.23 -11.68 -3.14
N ALA A 522 22.31 -11.19 -1.90
CA ALA A 522 21.41 -10.14 -1.42
C ALA A 522 21.86 -8.79 -2.01
N THR A 523 21.10 -8.25 -2.95
CA THR A 523 21.33 -6.96 -3.59
C THR A 523 20.11 -6.06 -3.46
N TYR A 524 20.34 -4.75 -3.45
CA TYR A 524 19.23 -3.81 -3.45
C TYR A 524 18.46 -3.92 -4.77
N PRO A 525 17.14 -4.19 -4.76
CA PRO A 525 16.44 -4.68 -5.94
C PRO A 525 16.08 -3.60 -6.97
N LEU A 526 16.31 -2.32 -6.68
CA LEU A 526 15.98 -1.23 -7.61
C LEU A 526 16.78 -1.37 -8.90
N HIS A 527 16.08 -1.37 -10.03
CA HIS A 527 16.68 -1.48 -11.35
C HIS A 527 17.35 -0.17 -11.76
N VAL A 528 18.68 -0.10 -11.65
CA VAL A 528 19.48 1.07 -12.00
C VAL A 528 20.40 0.73 -13.18
N GLN A 529 20.24 1.45 -14.30
CA GLN A 529 21.06 1.25 -15.49
C GLN A 529 22.30 2.15 -15.45
N SER A 530 23.50 1.57 -15.65
CA SER A 530 24.71 2.36 -15.87
C SER A 530 24.75 2.88 -17.30
N ILE A 531 24.94 4.18 -17.47
CA ILE A 531 25.03 4.85 -18.79
C ILE A 531 26.41 5.46 -18.99
N GLY A 532 26.74 5.79 -20.24
CA GLY A 532 28.03 6.37 -20.61
C GLY A 532 29.14 5.35 -20.82
N THR A 533 28.84 4.05 -20.89
CA THR A 533 29.83 2.98 -21.11
C THR A 533 30.01 2.66 -22.61
N GLY A 534 29.11 3.16 -23.45
CA GLY A 534 29.09 2.96 -24.92
C GLY A 534 28.46 4.14 -25.65
N SER A 535 27.96 3.95 -26.88
CA SER A 535 27.04 4.89 -27.51
C SER A 535 25.66 4.58 -26.98
N ASP A 536 25.30 5.16 -25.84
CA ASP A 536 24.08 4.79 -25.15
C ASP A 536 22.90 5.57 -25.75
N ASN A 537 22.03 4.85 -26.46
CA ASN A 537 20.67 5.27 -26.78
C ASN A 537 19.76 4.27 -26.07
N ILE A 538 19.33 4.58 -24.86
CA ILE A 538 18.48 3.71 -24.06
C ILE A 538 17.04 4.19 -24.18
N SER A 539 16.21 3.39 -24.87
CA SER A 539 14.77 3.64 -24.96
C SER A 539 14.08 3.07 -23.72
N ALA A 540 13.20 3.84 -23.12
CA ALA A 540 12.39 3.42 -21.98
C ALA A 540 10.98 4.01 -22.07
N THR A 541 10.07 3.40 -21.31
CA THR A 541 8.68 3.87 -21.14
C THR A 541 8.38 3.90 -19.66
N ASN A 542 7.95 5.04 -19.15
CA ASN A 542 7.48 5.17 -17.77
C ASN A 542 5.96 5.34 -17.77
N ILE A 543 5.29 4.57 -16.91
CA ILE A 543 3.86 4.79 -16.64
C ILE A 543 3.71 5.86 -15.57
N SER A 544 2.58 6.56 -15.50
CA SER A 544 2.31 7.59 -14.50
C SER A 544 2.69 7.14 -13.08
N GLY A 545 3.43 7.96 -12.35
CA GLY A 545 3.91 7.66 -10.99
C GLY A 545 5.15 6.77 -10.92
N THR A 546 5.76 6.43 -12.06
CA THR A 546 6.99 5.61 -12.11
C THR A 546 8.18 6.38 -12.65
N GLY A 547 9.37 5.78 -12.57
CA GLY A 547 10.61 6.37 -13.08
C GLY A 547 11.62 5.34 -13.52
N SER A 548 12.52 5.76 -14.40
CA SER A 548 13.69 4.99 -14.80
C SER A 548 14.95 5.62 -14.20
N PHE A 549 15.82 4.78 -13.66
CA PHE A 549 17.00 5.19 -12.89
C PHE A 549 18.28 4.91 -13.68
N PHE A 550 19.07 5.97 -13.88
CA PHE A 550 20.32 5.90 -14.62
C PHE A 550 21.48 6.41 -13.76
N ARG A 551 22.57 5.67 -13.75
CA ARG A 551 23.80 6.08 -13.08
C ARG A 551 24.85 6.45 -14.10
N LEU A 552 25.47 7.64 -13.93
CA LEU A 552 26.61 8.08 -14.71
C LEU A 552 27.79 8.43 -13.80
N THR A 553 28.94 7.87 -14.10
CA THR A 553 30.22 8.23 -13.45
C THR A 553 31.04 9.12 -14.39
N VAL A 554 31.43 10.30 -13.92
CA VAL A 554 32.49 11.12 -14.53
C VAL A 554 33.80 10.77 -13.86
N ALA A 555 34.67 10.05 -14.57
CA ALA A 555 35.93 9.60 -14.01
C ALA A 555 36.87 10.79 -13.70
N ALA A 556 37.80 10.59 -12.76
CA ALA A 556 38.82 11.58 -12.45
C ALA A 556 39.65 11.94 -13.69
N GLY A 557 39.81 13.23 -13.96
CA GLY A 557 40.49 13.74 -15.13
C GLY A 557 39.77 13.59 -16.47
N ALA A 558 38.53 13.02 -16.48
CA ALA A 558 37.74 12.96 -17.68
C ALA A 558 37.17 14.35 -18.04
N GLY A 559 36.90 14.57 -19.35
CA GLY A 559 36.17 15.74 -19.83
C GLY A 559 34.71 15.75 -19.31
N ALA A 560 34.07 16.88 -19.50
CA ALA A 560 32.64 17.01 -19.21
C ALA A 560 31.85 15.97 -19.99
N LYS A 561 30.72 15.53 -19.41
CA LYS A 561 29.79 14.56 -20.01
C LYS A 561 28.44 15.20 -20.22
N ASN A 562 27.78 14.87 -21.31
CA ASN A 562 26.43 15.34 -21.61
C ASN A 562 25.45 14.17 -21.59
N VAL A 563 24.29 14.40 -21.01
CA VAL A 563 23.15 13.47 -21.03
C VAL A 563 21.93 14.20 -21.58
N LYS A 564 21.29 13.61 -22.57
CA LYS A 564 20.06 14.14 -23.16
C LYS A 564 18.91 13.18 -22.89
N VAL A 565 17.73 13.73 -22.63
CA VAL A 565 16.46 13.01 -22.57
C VAL A 565 15.64 13.47 -23.77
N LEU A 566 15.42 12.58 -24.71
CA LEU A 566 14.85 12.84 -26.02
C LEU A 566 13.52 12.10 -26.17
N ASP A 567 12.64 12.62 -27.04
CA ASP A 567 11.50 11.85 -27.53
C ASP A 567 11.95 10.73 -28.50
N THR A 568 11.02 9.89 -28.90
CA THR A 568 11.31 8.79 -29.85
C THR A 568 11.69 9.27 -31.25
N SER A 569 11.48 10.56 -31.57
CA SER A 569 11.88 11.18 -32.84
C SER A 569 13.25 11.86 -32.76
N GLY A 570 13.87 11.86 -31.56
CA GLY A 570 15.20 12.44 -31.31
C GLY A 570 15.18 13.93 -30.97
N ASN A 571 14.01 14.54 -30.78
CA ASN A 571 13.90 15.90 -30.24
C ASN A 571 13.95 15.87 -28.72
N ASN A 572 14.18 17.02 -28.08
CA ASN A 572 14.08 17.09 -26.63
C ASN A 572 12.70 16.65 -26.16
N ALA A 573 12.66 15.77 -25.17
CA ALA A 573 11.41 15.26 -24.64
C ALA A 573 10.55 16.43 -24.10
N SER A 574 9.29 16.46 -24.52
CA SER A 574 8.32 17.45 -24.03
C SER A 574 7.02 16.74 -23.68
N PHE A 575 7.02 16.06 -22.54
CA PHE A 575 5.85 15.32 -22.08
C PHE A 575 5.15 16.12 -20.97
N SER A 576 3.82 16.06 -20.97
CA SER A 576 3.05 16.56 -19.84
C SER A 576 3.30 15.65 -18.62
N GLY A 577 3.99 16.18 -17.61
CA GLY A 577 4.26 15.47 -16.37
C GLY A 577 5.62 14.76 -16.29
N GLU A 578 6.48 14.82 -17.31
CA GLU A 578 7.83 14.27 -17.18
C GLU A 578 8.82 15.26 -16.58
N HIS A 579 9.66 14.71 -15.71
CA HIS A 579 10.72 15.48 -15.06
C HIS A 579 12.00 14.66 -14.98
N VAL A 580 13.13 15.35 -15.06
CA VAL A 580 14.45 14.74 -14.88
C VAL A 580 15.01 15.22 -13.54
N TYR A 581 15.40 14.29 -12.70
CA TYR A 581 16.08 14.57 -11.44
C TYR A 581 17.54 14.20 -11.57
N VAL A 582 18.42 15.06 -11.09
CA VAL A 582 19.82 14.74 -10.98
C VAL A 582 20.22 14.85 -9.52
N LEU A 583 20.71 13.77 -8.97
CA LEU A 583 21.34 13.70 -7.64
C LEU A 583 22.84 13.50 -7.83
N ARG A 584 23.66 14.37 -7.24
CA ARG A 584 25.07 14.07 -7.11
C ARG A 584 25.31 13.16 -5.90
N VAL A 585 25.74 11.94 -6.17
CA VAL A 585 25.94 10.91 -5.14
C VAL A 585 27.33 11.03 -4.50
N GLN A 586 28.34 11.35 -5.33
CA GLN A 586 29.76 11.49 -4.90
C GLN A 586 30.43 12.68 -5.59
#